data_c01fdbc0faa0faf2f9da8d8256417edc
#
_entry.id   c01fdbc0faa0faf2f9da8d8256417edc
#
_cell.length_a   1.000
_cell.length_b   1.000
_cell.length_c   1.000
_cell.angle_alpha   90.00
_cell.angle_beta   90.00
_cell.angle_gamma   90.00
#
_symmetry.space_group_name_H-M   'P 1'
#
loop_
_entity.id
_entity.type
_entity.pdbx_description
1 polymer ?
#
loop_
_entity_poly.entity_id
_entity_poly.type
_entity_poly.pdbx_seq_one_letter_code
_entity_poly.pdbx_strand_id
1 'polypeptide(L)'
;MYEDQTFDVILQRMLSRVPETMDKRESSPIYAALAPAAVELTSMYIAFDCMLAETFGDTASREYLIRLCADRGITPKKATQAVLELETDVEVADGKRFTGGENTYIVTAPGQVTCEQIGTVGNEYTGDVLPIEYISGLTTAKITRVLIYGEAEESTESLRQR
;
A
#
# COMPACT_ATOMS: atom_id res chain seq x y z
N MET A 1 1.00 23.14 -11.68
CA MET A 1 1.62 24.49 -11.49
C MET A 1 2.51 24.86 -12.67
N TYR A 2 3.17 23.89 -13.28
CA TYR A 2 4.04 24.07 -14.44
C TYR A 2 3.47 23.41 -15.71
N GLU A 3 2.17 23.12 -15.74
CA GLU A 3 1.47 22.46 -16.86
C GLU A 3 1.63 23.17 -18.19
N ASP A 4 1.77 24.50 -18.16
CA ASP A 4 2.00 25.33 -19.36
C ASP A 4 3.44 25.25 -19.90
N GLN A 5 4.37 24.61 -19.19
CA GLN A 5 5.78 24.48 -19.61
C GLN A 5 5.95 23.25 -20.52
N THR A 6 5.24 23.27 -21.65
CA THR A 6 5.31 22.21 -22.66
C THR A 6 6.58 22.31 -23.49
N PHE A 7 6.92 21.23 -24.19
CA PHE A 7 8.04 21.20 -25.13
C PHE A 7 8.03 22.39 -26.09
N ASP A 8 6.88 22.67 -26.71
CA ASP A 8 6.75 23.75 -27.70
C ASP A 8 7.00 25.12 -27.07
N VAL A 9 6.44 25.37 -25.89
CA VAL A 9 6.63 26.63 -25.17
C VAL A 9 8.09 26.85 -24.79
N ILE A 10 8.75 25.80 -24.31
CA ILE A 10 10.16 25.88 -23.92
C ILE A 10 11.05 26.08 -25.16
N LEU A 11 10.83 25.28 -26.19
CA LEU A 11 11.61 25.39 -27.44
C LEU A 11 11.44 26.76 -28.09
N GLN A 12 10.23 27.27 -28.20
CA GLN A 12 9.98 28.62 -28.76
C GLN A 12 10.66 29.70 -27.89
N ARG A 13 10.64 29.59 -26.58
CA ARG A 13 11.35 30.48 -25.67
C ARG A 13 12.88 30.42 -25.89
N MET A 14 13.43 29.23 -26.14
CA MET A 14 14.85 29.06 -26.44
C MET A 14 15.21 29.67 -27.80
N LEU A 15 14.44 29.40 -28.85
CA LEU A 15 14.62 29.92 -30.20
C LEU A 15 14.47 31.44 -30.24
N SER A 16 13.62 32.04 -29.41
CA SER A 16 13.48 33.51 -29.34
C SER A 16 14.74 34.22 -28.84
N ARG A 17 15.60 33.50 -28.08
CA ARG A 17 16.89 34.03 -27.59
C ARG A 17 18.04 33.86 -28.59
N VAL A 18 17.82 33.13 -29.67
CA VAL A 18 18.80 32.99 -30.75
C VAL A 18 18.72 34.21 -31.66
N PRO A 19 19.85 34.79 -32.14
CA PRO A 19 19.84 35.95 -33.06
C PRO A 19 18.99 35.68 -34.31
N GLU A 20 18.31 36.74 -34.80
CA GLU A 20 17.46 36.65 -35.99
C GLU A 20 18.23 36.35 -37.28
N THR A 21 19.54 36.54 -37.29
CA THR A 21 20.43 36.22 -38.43
C THR A 21 20.65 34.72 -38.60
N MET A 22 20.21 33.89 -37.66
CA MET A 22 20.38 32.43 -37.71
C MET A 22 19.11 31.73 -38.15
N ASP A 23 19.29 30.63 -38.86
CA ASP A 23 18.16 29.77 -39.27
C ASP A 23 17.57 29.02 -38.06
N LYS A 24 16.29 29.25 -37.80
CA LYS A 24 15.54 28.67 -36.67
C LYS A 24 14.52 27.63 -37.10
N ARG A 25 14.48 27.25 -38.38
CA ARG A 25 13.55 26.23 -38.90
C ARG A 25 13.86 24.84 -38.31
N GLU A 26 12.90 23.96 -38.30
CA GLU A 26 13.04 22.59 -37.77
C GLU A 26 14.19 21.79 -38.38
N SER A 27 14.54 22.08 -39.67
CA SER A 27 15.65 21.45 -40.35
C SER A 27 17.03 22.05 -40.02
N SER A 28 17.07 23.12 -39.20
CA SER A 28 18.34 23.80 -38.90
C SER A 28 19.14 23.07 -37.83
N PRO A 29 20.46 23.17 -37.84
CA PRO A 29 21.34 22.64 -36.82
C PRO A 29 21.03 23.21 -35.40
N ILE A 30 20.56 24.47 -35.34
CA ILE A 30 20.20 25.13 -34.09
C ILE A 30 18.96 24.46 -33.47
N TYR A 31 17.92 24.23 -34.28
CA TYR A 31 16.74 23.53 -33.82
C TYR A 31 17.10 22.12 -33.33
N ALA A 32 17.88 21.37 -34.11
CA ALA A 32 18.33 20.04 -33.76
C ALA A 32 19.15 19.99 -32.44
N ALA A 33 19.89 21.06 -32.15
CA ALA A 33 20.66 21.19 -30.91
C ALA A 33 19.79 21.56 -29.69
N LEU A 34 18.75 22.39 -29.88
CA LEU A 34 17.89 22.86 -28.80
C LEU A 34 16.75 21.92 -28.47
N ALA A 35 16.25 21.17 -29.47
CA ALA A 35 15.11 20.28 -29.25
C ALA A 35 15.35 19.22 -28.14
N PRO A 36 16.46 18.48 -28.07
CA PRO A 36 16.74 17.56 -26.99
C PRO A 36 16.78 18.26 -25.61
N ALA A 37 17.38 19.44 -25.54
CA ALA A 37 17.42 20.22 -24.29
C ALA A 37 16.02 20.67 -23.85
N ALA A 38 15.16 21.04 -24.80
CA ALA A 38 13.75 21.37 -24.49
C ALA A 38 12.96 20.17 -23.97
N VAL A 39 13.23 18.94 -24.46
CA VAL A 39 12.64 17.70 -23.94
C VAL A 39 13.05 17.47 -22.50
N GLU A 40 14.34 17.57 -22.19
CA GLU A 40 14.85 17.40 -20.82
C GLU A 40 14.26 18.44 -19.86
N LEU A 41 14.17 19.69 -20.27
CA LEU A 41 13.55 20.75 -19.46
C LEU A 41 12.06 20.50 -19.25
N THR A 42 11.34 19.99 -20.24
CA THR A 42 9.93 19.59 -20.09
C THR A 42 9.80 18.48 -19.04
N SER A 43 10.66 17.46 -19.12
CA SER A 43 10.69 16.36 -18.14
C SER A 43 10.99 16.86 -16.73
N MET A 44 11.86 17.86 -16.58
CA MET A 44 12.13 18.50 -15.28
C MET A 44 10.90 19.22 -14.73
N TYR A 45 10.15 19.96 -15.56
CA TYR A 45 8.93 20.63 -15.10
C TYR A 45 7.85 19.62 -14.65
N ILE A 46 7.70 18.50 -15.38
CA ILE A 46 6.82 17.40 -14.95
C ILE A 46 7.26 16.85 -13.60
N ALA A 47 8.56 16.63 -13.41
CA ALA A 47 9.09 16.16 -12.15
C ALA A 47 8.83 17.16 -10.99
N PHE A 48 8.92 18.47 -11.24
CA PHE A 48 8.58 19.48 -10.26
C PHE A 48 7.10 19.46 -9.87
N ASP A 49 6.19 19.30 -10.83
CA ASP A 49 4.76 19.16 -10.51
C ASP A 49 4.47 17.90 -9.69
N CYS A 50 5.12 16.77 -10.01
CA CYS A 50 5.04 15.58 -9.18
C CYS A 50 5.57 15.82 -7.76
N MET A 51 6.74 16.45 -7.62
CA MET A 51 7.30 16.77 -6.30
C MET A 51 6.39 17.69 -5.48
N LEU A 52 5.76 18.68 -6.11
CA LEU A 52 4.80 19.55 -5.44
C LEU A 52 3.57 18.77 -4.98
N ALA A 53 3.02 17.88 -5.82
CA ALA A 53 1.88 17.04 -5.45
C ALA A 53 2.20 16.14 -4.24
N GLU A 54 3.43 15.61 -4.16
CA GLU A 54 3.87 14.77 -3.04
C GLU A 54 4.16 15.56 -1.74
N THR A 55 4.21 16.90 -1.81
CA THR A 55 4.48 17.75 -0.64
C THR A 55 3.24 17.97 0.23
N PHE A 56 2.05 17.82 -0.33
CA PHE A 56 0.79 18.10 0.36
C PHE A 56 0.03 16.81 0.70
N GLY A 57 -0.50 16.73 1.92
CA GLY A 57 -1.16 15.53 2.43
C GLY A 57 -2.41 15.10 1.64
N ASP A 58 -3.09 16.04 0.97
CA ASP A 58 -4.27 15.80 0.15
C ASP A 58 -3.95 15.16 -1.21
N THR A 59 -2.76 15.42 -1.75
CA THR A 59 -2.32 14.93 -3.06
C THR A 59 -1.23 13.88 -2.98
N ALA A 60 -0.53 13.78 -1.85
CA ALA A 60 0.58 12.87 -1.67
C ALA A 60 0.18 11.39 -1.87
N SER A 61 1.03 10.65 -2.54
CA SER A 61 0.93 9.18 -2.62
C SER A 61 1.11 8.55 -1.23
N ARG A 62 0.71 7.26 -1.09
CA ARG A 62 0.78 6.56 0.21
C ARG A 62 2.17 6.64 0.84
N GLU A 63 3.22 6.48 0.05
CA GLU A 63 4.58 6.47 0.57
C GLU A 63 4.97 7.83 1.18
N TYR A 64 4.69 8.90 0.46
CA TYR A 64 4.99 10.25 0.95
C TYR A 64 4.05 10.69 2.06
N LEU A 65 2.77 10.30 1.99
CA LEU A 65 1.81 10.56 3.05
C LEU A 65 2.26 9.93 4.38
N ILE A 66 2.78 8.71 4.36
CA ILE A 66 3.35 8.05 5.56
C ILE A 66 4.49 8.89 6.15
N ARG A 67 5.37 9.44 5.32
CA ARG A 67 6.47 10.31 5.79
C ARG A 67 5.95 11.61 6.39
N LEU A 68 4.99 12.26 5.73
CA LEU A 68 4.34 13.48 6.24
C LEU A 68 3.62 13.24 7.58
N CYS A 69 2.96 12.09 7.72
CA CYS A 69 2.32 11.68 8.96
C CYS A 69 3.35 11.38 10.06
N ALA A 70 4.47 10.75 9.72
CA ALA A 70 5.54 10.44 10.68
C ALA A 70 6.15 11.68 11.31
N ASP A 71 6.30 12.77 10.56
CA ASP A 71 6.76 14.07 11.06
C ASP A 71 5.83 14.63 12.15
N ARG A 72 4.58 14.20 12.17
CA ARG A 72 3.57 14.57 13.19
C ARG A 72 3.35 13.47 14.24
N GLY A 73 4.18 12.44 14.25
CA GLY A 73 4.07 11.31 15.17
C GLY A 73 2.92 10.34 14.85
N ILE A 74 2.34 10.42 13.65
CA ILE A 74 1.26 9.54 13.22
C ILE A 74 1.85 8.40 12.38
N THR A 75 1.53 7.16 12.75
CA THR A 75 1.92 5.97 11.97
C THR A 75 0.66 5.25 11.46
N PRO A 76 0.71 4.64 10.27
CA PRO A 76 -0.40 3.82 9.79
C PRO A 76 -0.70 2.67 10.76
N LYS A 77 -1.97 2.35 10.93
CA LYS A 77 -2.39 1.17 11.66
C LYS A 77 -2.08 -0.06 10.83
N LYS A 78 -1.34 -1.00 11.44
CA LYS A 78 -1.01 -2.28 10.81
C LYS A 78 -2.23 -3.19 10.80
N ALA A 79 -2.31 -4.08 9.83
CA ALA A 79 -3.27 -5.15 9.83
C ALA A 79 -3.08 -6.06 11.07
N THR A 80 -4.17 -6.55 11.62
CA THR A 80 -4.21 -7.45 12.78
C THR A 80 -4.79 -8.81 12.38
N GLN A 81 -4.53 -9.81 13.20
CA GLN A 81 -5.08 -11.16 13.03
C GLN A 81 -6.40 -11.31 13.78
N ALA A 82 -7.29 -12.14 13.26
CA ALA A 82 -8.51 -12.50 13.95
C ALA A 82 -8.20 -13.50 15.08
N VAL A 83 -8.84 -13.29 16.26
CA VAL A 83 -8.85 -14.25 17.36
C VAL A 83 -10.24 -14.83 17.48
N LEU A 84 -10.34 -16.17 17.49
CA LEU A 84 -11.60 -16.89 17.47
C LEU A 84 -11.68 -17.86 18.65
N GLU A 85 -12.88 -18.17 19.05
CA GLU A 85 -13.16 -19.18 20.06
C GLU A 85 -13.13 -20.57 19.45
N LEU A 86 -12.34 -21.47 20.05
CA LEU A 86 -12.23 -22.88 19.69
C LEU A 86 -12.85 -23.75 20.75
N GLU A 87 -13.83 -24.53 20.38
CA GLU A 87 -14.40 -25.57 21.22
C GLU A 87 -13.81 -26.93 20.80
N THR A 88 -13.30 -27.68 21.77
CA THR A 88 -12.71 -29.02 21.60
C THR A 88 -13.14 -29.93 22.71
N ASP A 89 -13.23 -31.23 22.45
CA ASP A 89 -13.57 -32.25 23.43
C ASP A 89 -12.40 -32.65 24.35
N VAL A 90 -11.20 -32.19 24.05
CA VAL A 90 -10.00 -32.35 24.90
C VAL A 90 -9.25 -31.05 25.00
N GLU A 91 -8.46 -30.88 26.06
CA GLU A 91 -7.57 -29.74 26.17
C GLU A 91 -6.47 -29.81 25.13
N VAL A 92 -6.29 -28.72 24.40
CA VAL A 92 -5.28 -28.61 23.33
C VAL A 92 -4.19 -27.65 23.76
N ALA A 93 -2.95 -28.09 23.63
CA ALA A 93 -1.78 -27.29 23.98
C ALA A 93 -1.59 -26.11 22.99
N ASP A 94 -1.06 -25.01 23.52
CA ASP A 94 -0.68 -23.84 22.72
C ASP A 94 0.30 -24.23 21.58
N GLY A 95 0.18 -23.54 20.47
CA GLY A 95 0.99 -23.76 19.29
C GLY A 95 0.47 -24.87 18.33
N LYS A 96 -0.55 -25.61 18.71
CA LYS A 96 -1.20 -26.57 17.82
C LYS A 96 -1.98 -25.85 16.73
N ARG A 97 -1.97 -26.43 15.53
CA ARG A 97 -2.56 -25.81 14.36
C ARG A 97 -3.77 -26.58 13.88
N PHE A 98 -4.76 -25.84 13.43
CA PHE A 98 -5.97 -26.35 12.83
C PHE A 98 -6.17 -25.73 11.43
N THR A 99 -6.78 -26.48 10.53
CA THR A 99 -7.23 -25.95 9.25
C THR A 99 -8.75 -25.92 9.22
N GLY A 100 -9.30 -24.83 8.70
CA GLY A 100 -10.74 -24.63 8.52
C GLY A 100 -10.99 -23.74 7.30
N GLY A 101 -11.72 -24.30 6.31
CA GLY A 101 -11.81 -23.65 5.00
C GLY A 101 -10.44 -23.53 4.34
N GLU A 102 -10.08 -22.35 3.89
CA GLU A 102 -8.77 -22.06 3.27
C GLU A 102 -7.75 -21.48 4.28
N ASN A 103 -8.13 -21.37 5.56
CA ASN A 103 -7.35 -20.72 6.58
C ASN A 103 -6.70 -21.69 7.55
N THR A 104 -5.59 -21.27 8.12
CA THR A 104 -4.89 -21.95 9.20
C THR A 104 -5.03 -21.13 10.48
N TYR A 105 -5.27 -21.83 11.58
CA TYR A 105 -5.45 -21.27 12.90
C TYR A 105 -4.48 -21.89 13.88
N ILE A 106 -3.88 -21.10 14.73
CA ILE A 106 -2.94 -21.54 15.77
C ILE A 106 -3.56 -21.32 17.16
N VAL A 107 -3.46 -22.30 18.03
CA VAL A 107 -3.89 -22.18 19.43
C VAL A 107 -2.94 -21.22 20.16
N THR A 108 -3.49 -20.14 20.70
CA THR A 108 -2.72 -19.10 21.40
C THR A 108 -3.06 -19.00 22.89
N ALA A 109 -4.22 -19.55 23.27
CA ALA A 109 -4.64 -19.70 24.66
C ALA A 109 -5.71 -20.80 24.76
N PRO A 110 -5.99 -21.35 25.93
CA PRO A 110 -7.04 -22.35 26.11
C PRO A 110 -8.39 -21.87 25.55
N GLY A 111 -8.94 -22.64 24.59
CA GLY A 111 -10.19 -22.29 23.93
C GLY A 111 -10.11 -21.12 22.94
N GLN A 112 -8.90 -20.67 22.56
CA GLN A 112 -8.72 -19.58 21.61
C GLN A 112 -7.73 -19.93 20.52
N VAL A 113 -8.06 -19.56 19.30
CA VAL A 113 -7.19 -19.67 18.13
C VAL A 113 -7.03 -18.33 17.45
N THR A 114 -5.84 -18.10 16.91
CA THR A 114 -5.54 -16.93 16.09
C THR A 114 -5.38 -17.39 14.64
N CYS A 115 -6.04 -16.70 13.71
CA CYS A 115 -5.82 -16.94 12.28
C CYS A 115 -4.38 -16.56 11.92
N GLU A 116 -3.64 -17.46 11.26
CA GLU A 116 -2.26 -17.16 10.83
C GLU A 116 -2.22 -16.08 9.76
N GLN A 117 -3.29 -15.94 8.98
CA GLN A 117 -3.41 -14.89 7.98
C GLN A 117 -3.82 -13.58 8.63
N ILE A 118 -3.12 -12.53 8.24
CA ILE A 118 -3.35 -11.17 8.73
C ILE A 118 -4.48 -10.51 7.93
N GLY A 119 -5.27 -9.68 8.59
CA GLY A 119 -6.37 -8.95 7.96
C GLY A 119 -7.73 -9.57 8.27
N THR A 120 -8.70 -9.29 7.43
CA THR A 120 -10.11 -9.65 7.66
C THR A 120 -10.46 -11.10 7.32
N VAL A 121 -9.57 -11.84 6.68
CA VAL A 121 -9.83 -13.19 6.15
C VAL A 121 -10.27 -14.17 7.25
N GLY A 122 -9.67 -14.07 8.44
CA GLY A 122 -10.04 -14.92 9.58
C GLY A 122 -11.41 -14.61 10.19
N ASN A 123 -12.07 -13.52 9.79
CA ASN A 123 -13.33 -13.10 10.40
C ASN A 123 -14.57 -13.87 9.91
N GLU A 124 -14.44 -14.53 8.77
CA GLU A 124 -15.61 -15.09 8.05
C GLU A 124 -15.87 -16.56 8.38
N TYR A 125 -14.88 -17.26 8.92
CA TYR A 125 -14.98 -18.68 9.12
C TYR A 125 -15.50 -19.04 10.51
N THR A 126 -16.59 -19.80 10.55
CA THR A 126 -17.11 -20.51 11.71
C THR A 126 -17.50 -21.91 11.27
N GLY A 127 -17.17 -22.93 12.05
CA GLY A 127 -17.47 -24.31 11.70
C GLY A 127 -16.40 -25.29 12.18
N ASP A 128 -16.49 -26.51 11.69
CA ASP A 128 -15.59 -27.58 12.08
C ASP A 128 -14.19 -27.34 11.51
N VAL A 129 -13.17 -27.60 12.34
CA VAL A 129 -11.76 -27.48 11.97
C VAL A 129 -11.04 -28.80 12.20
N LEU A 130 -10.04 -29.06 11.40
CA LEU A 130 -9.25 -30.27 11.47
C LEU A 130 -7.84 -29.95 12.00
N PRO A 131 -7.32 -30.76 12.94
CA PRO A 131 -5.96 -30.57 13.42
C PRO A 131 -4.97 -30.95 12.29
N ILE A 132 -3.94 -30.12 12.09
CA ILE A 132 -2.87 -30.42 11.12
C ILE A 132 -1.95 -31.51 11.66
N GLU A 133 -1.73 -31.50 12.98
CA GLU A 133 -0.97 -32.52 13.68
C GLU A 133 -1.89 -33.41 14.51
N TYR A 134 -1.51 -34.68 14.66
CA TYR A 134 -2.27 -35.58 15.51
C TYR A 134 -2.32 -35.09 16.97
N ILE A 135 -3.54 -35.04 17.52
CA ILE A 135 -3.82 -34.71 18.92
C ILE A 135 -4.53 -35.91 19.54
N SER A 136 -3.91 -36.49 20.56
CA SER A 136 -4.46 -37.70 21.20
C SER A 136 -5.80 -37.42 21.89
N GLY A 137 -6.81 -38.20 21.55
CA GLY A 137 -8.13 -38.10 22.13
C GLY A 137 -9.05 -37.06 21.52
N LEU A 138 -8.55 -36.20 20.62
CA LEU A 138 -9.40 -35.21 19.96
C LEU A 138 -10.30 -35.88 18.92
N THR A 139 -11.61 -35.70 19.08
CA THR A 139 -12.63 -36.18 18.11
C THR A 139 -13.40 -35.05 17.48
N THR A 140 -13.57 -33.92 18.18
CA THR A 140 -14.26 -32.75 17.65
C THR A 140 -13.51 -31.46 17.96
N ALA A 141 -13.43 -30.60 16.95
CA ALA A 141 -12.90 -29.25 17.09
C ALA A 141 -13.73 -28.31 16.20
N LYS A 142 -14.19 -27.20 16.77
CA LYS A 142 -15.07 -26.26 16.09
C LYS A 142 -14.76 -24.83 16.49
N ILE A 143 -14.71 -23.95 15.51
CA ILE A 143 -14.68 -22.50 15.72
C ILE A 143 -16.13 -22.02 15.82
N THR A 144 -16.47 -21.39 16.96
CA THR A 144 -17.85 -21.00 17.27
C THR A 144 -18.13 -19.53 16.97
N ARG A 145 -17.18 -18.65 17.28
CA ARG A 145 -17.33 -17.22 17.04
C ARG A 145 -15.99 -16.49 16.98
N VAL A 146 -16.03 -15.29 16.41
CA VAL A 146 -14.91 -14.36 16.45
C VAL A 146 -14.93 -13.61 17.79
N LEU A 147 -13.82 -13.63 18.50
CA LEU A 147 -13.63 -12.89 19.76
C LEU A 147 -13.05 -11.50 19.49
N ILE A 148 -12.04 -11.43 18.61
CA ILE A 148 -11.42 -10.18 18.17
C ILE A 148 -11.35 -10.23 16.66
N TYR A 149 -11.95 -9.24 16.02
CA TYR A 149 -11.91 -9.14 14.56
C TYR A 149 -10.52 -8.75 14.09
N GLY A 150 -10.03 -9.46 13.06
CA GLY A 150 -8.86 -9.04 12.33
C GLY A 150 -9.19 -7.81 11.48
N GLU A 151 -8.28 -6.86 11.45
CA GLU A 151 -8.42 -5.62 10.68
C GLU A 151 -7.42 -5.60 9.54
N ALA A 152 -7.84 -5.05 8.40
CA ALA A 152 -6.93 -4.76 7.29
C ALA A 152 -5.99 -3.61 7.67
N GLU A 153 -4.88 -3.50 6.95
CA GLU A 153 -4.01 -2.33 7.06
C GLU A 153 -4.79 -1.04 6.73
N GLU A 154 -4.53 0.01 7.48
CA GLU A 154 -5.17 1.31 7.28
C GLU A 154 -5.00 1.80 5.85
N SER A 155 -6.13 2.14 5.23
CA SER A 155 -6.12 2.66 3.86
C SER A 155 -5.46 4.04 3.79
N THR A 156 -4.96 4.40 2.60
CA THR A 156 -4.38 5.74 2.36
C THR A 156 -5.38 6.84 2.69
N GLU A 157 -6.65 6.62 2.35
CA GLU A 157 -7.71 7.60 2.59
C GLU A 157 -8.02 7.77 4.08
N SER A 158 -8.07 6.66 4.84
CA SER A 158 -8.22 6.71 6.30
C SER A 158 -7.05 7.42 6.97
N LEU A 159 -5.81 7.13 6.52
CA LEU A 159 -4.62 7.79 7.03
C LEU A 159 -4.64 9.30 6.75
N ARG A 160 -5.14 9.71 5.56
CA ARG A 160 -5.26 11.12 5.16
C ARG A 160 -6.24 11.91 6.02
N GLN A 161 -7.29 11.25 6.51
CA GLN A 161 -8.32 11.88 7.36
C GLN A 161 -7.91 12.05 8.83
N ARG A 162 -6.83 11.43 9.23
CA ARG A 162 -6.26 11.52 10.60
C ARG A 162 -5.28 12.68 10.73
#